data_71e7ce5c05d788c51e0f94b3b4b4716c
#
_entry.id   71e7ce5c05d788c51e0f94b3b4b4716c
#
_cell.length_a   1.000
_cell.length_b   1.000
_cell.length_c   1.000
_cell.angle_alpha   90.00
_cell.angle_beta   90.00
_cell.angle_gamma   90.00
#
_symmetry.space_group_name_H-M   'P 1'
#
loop_
_entity.id
_entity.type
_entity.pdbx_description
1 polymer ?
#
loop_
_entity_poly.entity_id
_entity_poly.type
_entity_poly.pdbx_seq_one_letter_code
_entity_poly.pdbx_strand_id
1 'polypeptide(L)'
;MKRIARTLMSLALVGLVLGGCNQATTTAPKEEAIHLEEQASGLKQLTLSAKAAERLGVETAPVAGSGSLLTVPYAAVIYDAQGDTWSYVNAEPLVFLREQITVDEIDGDTAVLSAGPAVGTSVVTTGAAELYGAEIGVGGGH
;
A
#
# COMPACT_ATOMS: atom_id res chain seq x y z
N MET A 1 -34.13 -58.43 -67.34
CA MET A 1 -35.35 -57.63 -67.36
C MET A 1 -35.31 -56.62 -66.23
N LYS A 2 -35.36 -55.37 -66.63
CA LYS A 2 -36.01 -54.22 -65.95
C LYS A 2 -35.58 -53.85 -64.57
N ARG A 3 -34.87 -52.70 -64.49
CA ARG A 3 -35.33 -51.36 -64.00
C ARG A 3 -35.33 -51.27 -62.48
N ILE A 4 -35.00 -50.27 -61.86
CA ILE A 4 -35.03 -48.82 -62.08
C ILE A 4 -34.15 -48.18 -61.01
N ALA A 5 -33.44 -47.18 -61.43
CA ALA A 5 -32.83 -46.14 -60.58
C ALA A 5 -33.76 -45.55 -59.48
N ARG A 6 -33.18 -45.12 -58.41
CA ARG A 6 -33.62 -43.86 -57.78
C ARG A 6 -32.58 -43.34 -56.82
N THR A 7 -31.97 -42.31 -57.28
CA THR A 7 -31.35 -41.22 -56.56
C THR A 7 -32.12 -40.84 -55.31
N LEU A 8 -31.47 -40.77 -54.20
CA LEU A 8 -31.89 -39.86 -53.15
C LEU A 8 -30.62 -39.21 -52.50
N MET A 9 -30.55 -38.01 -52.75
CA MET A 9 -29.80 -36.88 -52.33
C MET A 9 -29.80 -36.82 -50.79
N SER A 10 -28.67 -37.08 -50.16
CA SER A 10 -28.53 -36.87 -48.74
C SER A 10 -27.79 -35.57 -48.53
N LEU A 11 -28.52 -34.62 -48.01
CA LEU A 11 -28.18 -33.30 -47.60
C LEU A 11 -27.15 -33.39 -46.46
N ALA A 12 -25.92 -32.98 -46.71
CA ALA A 12 -24.90 -32.85 -45.70
C ALA A 12 -25.19 -31.58 -44.85
N LEU A 13 -25.64 -31.79 -43.63
CA LEU A 13 -25.80 -30.75 -42.65
C LEU A 13 -24.43 -30.47 -42.01
N VAL A 14 -23.77 -29.45 -42.49
CA VAL A 14 -22.53 -28.93 -41.87
C VAL A 14 -22.92 -28.23 -40.57
N GLY A 15 -22.74 -28.90 -39.44
CA GLY A 15 -22.84 -28.32 -38.11
C GLY A 15 -21.63 -27.46 -37.85
N LEU A 16 -21.83 -26.15 -37.93
CA LEU A 16 -20.83 -25.16 -37.51
C LEU A 16 -20.77 -25.14 -35.98
N VAL A 17 -19.83 -25.88 -35.40
CA VAL A 17 -19.54 -25.81 -33.96
C VAL A 17 -18.78 -24.51 -33.73
N LEU A 18 -19.48 -23.46 -33.33
CA LEU A 18 -18.90 -22.25 -32.74
C LEU A 18 -18.33 -22.65 -31.38
N GLY A 19 -17.05 -23.01 -31.37
CA GLY A 19 -16.29 -23.17 -30.16
C GLY A 19 -16.17 -21.80 -29.48
N GLY A 20 -17.07 -21.51 -28.56
CA GLY A 20 -16.94 -20.39 -27.66
C GLY A 20 -15.67 -20.58 -26.82
N CYS A 21 -14.62 -19.81 -27.09
CA CYS A 21 -13.51 -19.63 -26.17
C CYS A 21 -14.06 -19.00 -24.90
N ASN A 22 -14.42 -19.83 -23.96
CA ASN A 22 -14.64 -19.38 -22.58
C ASN A 22 -13.26 -19.07 -22.00
N GLN A 23 -12.76 -17.86 -22.24
CA GLN A 23 -11.62 -17.33 -21.49
C GLN A 23 -12.12 -17.18 -20.05
N ALA A 24 -11.85 -18.19 -19.25
CA ALA A 24 -11.87 -18.04 -17.81
C ALA A 24 -10.81 -16.97 -17.49
N THR A 25 -11.26 -15.74 -17.36
CA THR A 25 -10.46 -14.68 -16.78
C THR A 25 -10.27 -15.08 -15.33
N THR A 26 -9.21 -15.80 -15.05
CA THR A 26 -8.72 -15.97 -13.68
C THR A 26 -8.25 -14.58 -13.27
N THR A 27 -9.16 -13.80 -12.71
CA THR A 27 -8.80 -12.57 -12.04
C THR A 27 -7.98 -13.02 -10.83
N ALA A 28 -6.65 -12.93 -10.96
CA ALA A 28 -5.78 -13.07 -9.81
C ALA A 28 -6.31 -12.11 -8.73
N PRO A 29 -6.35 -12.52 -7.46
CA PRO A 29 -6.77 -11.64 -6.38
C PRO A 29 -5.97 -10.34 -6.50
N LYS A 30 -6.66 -9.21 -6.65
CA LYS A 30 -6.00 -7.90 -6.68
C LYS A 30 -5.39 -7.73 -5.30
N GLU A 31 -4.09 -7.95 -5.21
CA GLU A 31 -3.35 -7.74 -3.98
C GLU A 31 -3.59 -6.28 -3.54
N GLU A 32 -4.14 -6.12 -2.36
CA GLU A 32 -4.42 -4.81 -1.80
C GLU A 32 -3.09 -4.09 -1.58
N ALA A 33 -2.96 -2.89 -2.14
CA ALA A 33 -1.69 -2.16 -2.09
C ALA A 33 -1.32 -1.75 -0.66
N ILE A 34 -2.34 -1.37 0.14
CA ILE A 34 -2.23 -0.96 1.53
C ILE A 34 -3.39 -1.58 2.29
N HIS A 35 -3.09 -2.35 3.31
CA HIS A 35 -4.06 -2.87 4.26
C HIS A 35 -4.04 -2.02 5.53
N LEU A 36 -5.22 -1.59 5.99
CA LEU A 36 -5.39 -0.76 7.19
C LEU A 36 -6.04 -1.59 8.29
N GLU A 37 -5.42 -1.59 9.46
CA GLU A 37 -5.93 -2.26 10.65
C GLU A 37 -6.05 -1.25 11.80
N GLU A 38 -7.26 -1.10 12.35
CA GLU A 38 -7.48 -0.18 13.46
C GLU A 38 -6.91 -0.74 14.76
N GLN A 39 -6.10 0.05 15.42
CA GLN A 39 -5.49 -0.29 16.69
C GLN A 39 -6.36 0.20 17.87
N ALA A 40 -6.16 -0.38 19.04
CA ALA A 40 -6.89 0.00 20.27
C ALA A 40 -6.70 1.49 20.64
N SER A 41 -5.65 2.13 20.14
CA SER A 41 -5.37 3.57 20.29
C SER A 41 -6.23 4.46 19.40
N GLY A 42 -7.01 3.89 18.47
CA GLY A 42 -7.73 4.63 17.43
C GLY A 42 -6.87 5.02 16.22
N LEU A 43 -5.56 4.72 16.24
CA LEU A 43 -4.68 4.85 15.09
C LEU A 43 -4.81 3.65 14.17
N LYS A 44 -4.43 3.81 12.91
CA LYS A 44 -4.42 2.70 11.96
C LYS A 44 -3.01 2.24 11.68
N GLN A 45 -2.80 0.95 11.78
CA GLN A 45 -1.60 0.30 11.28
C GLN A 45 -1.74 0.11 9.78
N LEU A 46 -0.70 0.46 9.05
CA LEU A 46 -0.63 0.29 7.60
C LEU A 46 0.30 -0.87 7.27
N THR A 47 -0.19 -1.85 6.55
CA THR A 47 0.64 -2.91 5.98
C THR A 47 0.67 -2.73 4.46
N LEU A 48 1.86 -2.47 3.91
CA LEU A 48 2.05 -2.29 2.47
C LEU A 48 2.37 -3.62 1.80
N SER A 49 1.87 -3.81 0.57
CA SER A 49 2.48 -4.80 -0.30
C SER A 49 3.89 -4.34 -0.71
N ALA A 50 4.79 -5.29 -1.00
CA ALA A 50 6.15 -4.97 -1.45
C ALA A 50 6.14 -4.03 -2.68
N LYS A 51 5.22 -4.28 -3.60
CA LYS A 51 5.04 -3.45 -4.80
C LYS A 51 4.54 -2.03 -4.48
N ALA A 52 3.72 -1.87 -3.44
CA ALA A 52 3.29 -0.55 -3.01
C ALA A 52 4.43 0.22 -2.36
N ALA A 53 5.20 -0.41 -1.49
CA ALA A 53 6.37 0.20 -0.86
C ALA A 53 7.42 0.64 -1.89
N GLU A 54 7.69 -0.20 -2.90
CA GLU A 54 8.58 0.13 -4.02
C GLU A 54 8.06 1.33 -4.82
N ARG A 55 6.76 1.36 -5.15
CA ARG A 55 6.17 2.48 -5.91
C ARG A 55 6.16 3.79 -5.15
N LEU A 56 5.97 3.74 -3.85
CA LEU A 56 6.03 4.91 -2.98
C LEU A 56 7.47 5.35 -2.70
N GLY A 57 8.45 4.50 -3.00
CA GLY A 57 9.86 4.76 -2.69
C GLY A 57 10.07 4.92 -1.19
N VAL A 58 9.41 4.12 -0.36
CA VAL A 58 9.49 4.26 1.10
C VAL A 58 10.92 4.08 1.57
N GLU A 59 11.44 5.11 2.22
CA GLU A 59 12.76 5.09 2.87
C GLU A 59 12.60 5.41 4.35
N THR A 60 13.55 4.91 5.15
CA THR A 60 13.56 5.10 6.59
C THR A 60 14.93 5.57 7.07
N ALA A 61 14.95 6.26 8.20
CA ALA A 61 16.16 6.58 8.93
C ALA A 61 15.99 6.23 10.42
N PRO A 62 17.06 5.89 11.14
CA PRO A 62 16.97 5.64 12.56
C PRO A 62 16.80 6.95 13.33
N VAL A 63 16.00 6.91 14.38
CA VAL A 63 16.00 7.97 15.40
C VAL A 63 17.38 8.02 16.02
N ALA A 64 18.02 9.17 15.95
CA ALA A 64 19.29 9.41 16.63
C ALA A 64 19.02 10.16 17.94
N GLY A 65 20.02 10.24 18.81
CA GLY A 65 19.90 11.00 20.05
C GLY A 65 21.02 10.78 21.02
N SER A 66 21.05 11.67 22.02
CA SER A 66 21.99 11.60 23.16
C SER A 66 21.30 12.14 24.39
N GLY A 67 21.24 11.32 25.44
CA GLY A 67 20.53 11.68 26.66
C GLY A 67 19.02 11.78 26.44
N SER A 68 18.45 12.94 26.78
CA SER A 68 17.00 13.21 26.60
C SER A 68 16.64 13.84 25.26
N LEU A 69 17.64 14.20 24.45
CA LEU A 69 17.39 14.77 23.12
C LEU A 69 17.35 13.68 22.07
N LEU A 70 16.28 13.68 21.29
CA LEU A 70 16.11 12.82 20.13
C LEU A 70 16.20 13.67 18.88
N THR A 71 16.67 13.09 17.79
CA THR A 71 16.68 13.76 16.50
C THR A 71 16.20 12.82 15.41
N VAL A 72 15.43 13.37 14.47
CA VAL A 72 14.99 12.70 13.25
C VAL A 72 15.21 13.62 12.06
N PRO A 73 15.34 13.09 10.83
CA PRO A 73 15.26 13.94 9.65
C PRO A 73 13.91 14.68 9.62
N TYR A 74 13.91 15.97 9.30
CA TYR A 74 12.67 16.76 9.22
C TYR A 74 11.64 16.16 8.26
N ALA A 75 12.10 15.49 7.22
CA ALA A 75 11.23 14.77 6.29
C ALA A 75 10.38 13.65 6.94
N ALA A 76 10.75 13.20 8.15
CA ALA A 76 9.95 12.22 8.90
C ALA A 76 8.82 12.86 9.74
N VAL A 77 8.75 14.18 9.82
CA VAL A 77 7.74 14.90 10.61
C VAL A 77 6.47 15.10 9.78
N ILE A 78 5.35 14.64 10.33
CA ILE A 78 4.01 14.84 9.79
C ILE A 78 3.23 15.75 10.71
N TYR A 79 2.51 16.70 10.13
CA TYR A 79 1.57 17.56 10.86
C TYR A 79 0.16 17.13 10.52
N ASP A 80 -0.66 16.89 11.52
CA ASP A 80 -2.08 16.62 11.30
C ASP A 80 -2.90 17.91 11.21
N ALA A 81 -4.21 17.76 10.98
CA ALA A 81 -5.12 18.91 10.86
C ALA A 81 -5.30 19.70 12.18
N GLN A 82 -4.94 19.13 13.31
CA GLN A 82 -4.98 19.74 14.64
C GLN A 82 -3.68 20.49 14.95
N GLY A 83 -2.62 20.25 14.17
CA GLY A 83 -1.30 20.80 14.37
C GLY A 83 -0.41 19.93 15.24
N ASP A 84 -0.88 18.74 15.60
CA ASP A 84 -0.06 17.77 16.32
C ASP A 84 1.01 17.17 15.37
N THR A 85 2.14 16.80 15.94
CA THR A 85 3.27 16.26 15.21
C THR A 85 3.42 14.76 15.40
N TRP A 86 3.70 14.07 14.31
CA TRP A 86 3.76 12.61 14.21
C TRP A 86 4.93 12.15 13.36
N SER A 87 5.35 10.92 13.55
CA SER A 87 6.28 10.23 12.66
C SER A 87 5.80 8.80 12.45
N TYR A 88 5.97 8.26 11.22
CA TYR A 88 5.68 6.85 10.98
C TYR A 88 6.85 5.99 11.39
N VAL A 89 6.60 5.09 12.32
CA VAL A 89 7.55 4.06 12.77
C VAL A 89 7.38 2.83 11.87
N ASN A 90 8.49 2.31 11.39
CA ASN A 90 8.53 1.01 10.73
C ASN A 90 8.79 -0.07 11.79
N ALA A 91 7.72 -0.61 12.36
CA ALA A 91 7.78 -1.58 13.45
C ALA A 91 8.25 -2.96 12.97
N GLU A 92 7.82 -3.37 11.76
CA GLU A 92 8.16 -4.62 11.09
C GLU A 92 8.29 -4.35 9.58
N PRO A 93 8.91 -5.25 8.80
CA PRO A 93 8.99 -5.09 7.36
C PRO A 93 7.63 -4.79 6.74
N LEU A 94 7.52 -3.66 6.04
CA LEU A 94 6.30 -3.20 5.37
C LEU A 94 5.13 -2.83 6.30
N VAL A 95 5.34 -2.77 7.61
CA VAL A 95 4.34 -2.40 8.61
C VAL A 95 4.70 -1.06 9.24
N PHE A 96 3.75 -0.13 9.18
CA PHE A 96 3.93 1.25 9.62
C PHE A 96 2.81 1.67 10.57
N LEU A 97 3.20 2.34 11.64
CA LEU A 97 2.27 2.94 12.60
C LEU A 97 2.77 4.33 12.95
N ARG A 98 1.90 5.34 12.95
CA ARG A 98 2.36 6.66 13.38
C ARG A 98 2.44 6.73 14.90
N GLU A 99 3.48 7.40 15.37
CA GLU A 99 3.73 7.68 16.77
C GLU A 99 3.80 9.19 16.96
N GLN A 100 3.20 9.69 18.03
CA GLN A 100 3.23 11.10 18.34
C GLN A 100 4.64 11.51 18.75
N ILE A 101 5.08 12.66 18.25
CA ILE A 101 6.37 13.26 18.59
C ILE A 101 6.16 14.68 19.13
N THR A 102 7.10 15.17 19.90
CA THR A 102 7.13 16.57 20.30
C THR A 102 8.38 17.21 19.74
N VAL A 103 8.18 18.11 18.77
CA VAL A 103 9.26 18.84 18.11
C VAL A 103 9.54 20.10 18.90
N ASP A 104 10.77 20.26 19.38
CA ASP A 104 11.23 21.46 20.11
C ASP A 104 11.85 22.47 19.15
N GLU A 105 12.62 21.97 18.17
CA GLU A 105 13.35 22.84 17.24
C GLU A 105 13.53 22.15 15.90
N ILE A 106 13.56 22.94 14.83
CA ILE A 106 13.98 22.51 13.50
C ILE A 106 15.30 23.21 13.18
N ASP A 107 16.33 22.43 12.97
CA ASP A 107 17.66 22.91 12.56
C ASP A 107 18.00 22.33 11.18
N GLY A 108 17.80 23.13 10.14
CA GLY A 108 17.96 22.71 8.76
C GLY A 108 17.06 21.53 8.41
N ASP A 109 17.67 20.39 8.05
CA ASP A 109 16.97 19.14 7.69
C ASP A 109 16.74 18.21 8.89
N THR A 110 16.95 18.68 10.11
CA THR A 110 16.84 17.89 11.33
C THR A 110 15.78 18.47 12.28
N ALA A 111 14.92 17.61 12.78
CA ALA A 111 14.01 17.94 13.87
C ALA A 111 14.57 17.42 15.20
N VAL A 112 14.67 18.31 16.17
CA VAL A 112 15.04 18.00 17.56
C VAL A 112 13.75 17.76 18.34
N LEU A 113 13.70 16.63 19.03
CA LEU A 113 12.50 16.18 19.73
C LEU A 113 12.76 16.06 21.24
N SER A 114 11.79 16.48 22.04
CA SER A 114 11.75 16.19 23.48
C SER A 114 10.96 14.91 23.79
N ALA A 115 10.14 14.42 22.86
CA ALA A 115 9.43 13.16 22.98
C ALA A 115 9.23 12.52 21.61
N GLY A 116 9.31 11.19 21.56
CA GLY A 116 9.14 10.41 20.34
C GLY A 116 9.64 8.98 20.47
N PRO A 117 9.75 8.26 19.35
CA PRO A 117 10.25 6.89 19.32
C PRO A 117 11.64 6.76 19.90
N ALA A 118 11.94 5.58 20.46
CA ALA A 118 13.24 5.31 21.05
C ALA A 118 14.38 5.44 20.04
N VAL A 119 15.58 5.80 20.50
CA VAL A 119 16.80 5.82 19.68
C VAL A 119 17.00 4.48 18.99
N GLY A 120 17.30 4.51 17.69
CA GLY A 120 17.46 3.32 16.85
C GLY A 120 16.18 2.84 16.18
N THR A 121 15.00 3.34 16.57
CA THR A 121 13.75 3.07 15.88
C THR A 121 13.80 3.64 14.46
N SER A 122 13.38 2.87 13.46
CA SER A 122 13.31 3.33 12.07
C SER A 122 12.06 4.17 11.86
N VAL A 123 12.22 5.41 11.41
CA VAL A 123 11.14 6.32 11.03
C VAL A 123 11.15 6.58 9.52
N VAL A 124 9.97 6.72 8.93
CA VAL A 124 9.83 6.93 7.49
C VAL A 124 10.21 8.36 7.13
N THR A 125 11.12 8.51 6.15
CA THR A 125 11.60 9.79 5.65
C THR A 125 11.11 10.10 4.23
N THR A 126 10.87 9.06 3.42
CA THR A 126 10.25 9.18 2.10
C THR A 126 8.96 8.37 2.07
N GLY A 127 7.87 8.93 1.55
CA GLY A 127 6.55 8.30 1.52
C GLY A 127 5.70 8.53 2.78
N ALA A 128 6.17 9.30 3.75
CA ALA A 128 5.43 9.57 4.98
C ALA A 128 4.09 10.29 4.74
N ALA A 129 4.07 11.26 3.84
CA ALA A 129 2.85 11.98 3.47
C ALA A 129 1.83 11.08 2.76
N GLU A 130 2.29 10.16 1.92
CA GLU A 130 1.47 9.17 1.22
C GLU A 130 0.86 8.17 2.21
N LEU A 131 1.63 7.71 3.19
CA LEU A 131 1.12 6.87 4.27
C LEU A 131 0.04 7.59 5.06
N TYR A 132 0.26 8.86 5.39
CA TYR A 132 -0.73 9.67 6.09
C TYR A 132 -2.00 9.85 5.26
N GLY A 133 -1.87 10.16 3.98
CA GLY A 133 -3.00 10.25 3.06
C GLY A 133 -3.81 8.94 3.00
N ALA A 134 -3.15 7.81 2.97
CA ALA A 134 -3.80 6.50 3.00
C ALA A 134 -4.51 6.22 4.34
N GLU A 135 -3.88 6.57 5.46
CA GLU A 135 -4.46 6.38 6.80
C GLU A 135 -5.76 7.17 7.00
N ILE A 136 -5.79 8.43 6.55
CA ILE A 136 -6.97 9.30 6.69
C ILE A 136 -7.98 9.16 5.55
N GLY A 137 -7.68 8.33 4.55
CA GLY A 137 -8.61 8.00 3.48
C GLY A 137 -8.67 8.99 2.31
N VAL A 138 -7.70 9.91 2.16
CA VAL A 138 -7.66 10.83 1.01
C VAL A 138 -7.00 10.24 -0.24
N GLY A 139 -6.49 9.01 -0.19
CA GLY A 139 -5.85 8.31 -1.29
C GLY A 139 -6.63 7.11 -1.86
N GLY A 140 -7.83 6.84 -1.37
CA GLY A 140 -8.58 5.63 -1.66
C GLY A 140 -9.94 5.88 -2.29
N GLY A 141 -9.94 6.39 -3.49
CA GLY A 141 -11.17 6.52 -4.23
C GLY A 141 -10.95 6.34 -5.73
N HIS A 142 -10.92 5.09 -6.19
CA HIS A 142 -11.35 4.71 -7.56
C HIS A 142 -11.34 3.19 -7.70
#